data_5b73fc3e33e7c0fac643bd6a24de84f0
#
_entry.id   5b73fc3e33e7c0fac643bd6a24de84f0
#
_cell.length_a   1.000
_cell.length_b   1.000
_cell.length_c   1.000
_cell.angle_alpha   90.00
_cell.angle_beta   90.00
_cell.angle_gamma   90.00
#
_symmetry.space_group_name_H-M   'P 1'
#
loop_
_entity.id
_entity.type
_entity.pdbx_description
1 polymer ?
#
loop_
_entity_poly.entity_id
_entity_poly.type
_entity_poly.pdbx_seq_one_letter_code
_entity_poly.pdbx_strand_id
1 'polypeptide(L)'
;MSLIKKSNELVIPTTVKMMIYGQAGMGKSTVALSAPKPLLLDFDNGVKRMNMAHLENIDTVQVTSWNDVQQVLQEDLSAYQTIVVDTIGKMMDFIITYKCGSRQPSIRDWSGINAEFSWMTRTLSSLNKHIIFVAHRDTRKEGDDTVFIPALREKSYNSIVTELDLLGYLEMKSERGVQRRTITFDPTSRNDGKN
;
A
#
# COMPACT_ATOMS: atom_id res chain seq x y z
N MET A 1 5.28 23.38 -29.45
CA MET A 1 5.02 23.83 -28.07
C MET A 1 6.31 23.62 -27.27
N SER A 2 6.70 24.59 -26.42
CA SER A 2 7.87 24.43 -25.54
C SER A 2 7.55 23.39 -24.44
N LEU A 3 8.49 22.49 -24.15
CA LEU A 3 8.43 21.57 -23.01
C LEU A 3 8.76 22.28 -21.70
N ILE A 4 9.42 23.45 -21.77
CA ILE A 4 9.79 24.24 -20.59
C ILE A 4 8.59 25.10 -20.20
N LYS A 5 8.10 24.92 -18.98
CA LYS A 5 7.01 25.69 -18.36
C LYS A 5 7.47 26.28 -17.04
N LYS A 6 6.89 27.39 -16.63
CA LYS A 6 7.08 27.89 -15.26
C LYS A 6 6.41 26.94 -14.27
N SER A 7 6.96 26.80 -13.06
CA SER A 7 6.43 25.86 -12.05
C SER A 7 4.97 26.14 -11.68
N ASN A 8 4.55 27.40 -11.69
CA ASN A 8 3.15 27.80 -11.44
C ASN A 8 2.18 27.52 -12.61
N GLU A 9 2.69 27.11 -13.77
CA GLU A 9 1.92 26.70 -14.94
C GLU A 9 1.79 25.18 -15.04
N LEU A 10 2.42 24.44 -14.13
CA LEU A 10 2.32 22.98 -14.07
C LEU A 10 1.01 22.56 -13.45
N VAL A 11 0.40 21.53 -14.04
CA VAL A 11 -0.73 20.85 -13.42
C VAL A 11 -0.16 19.93 -12.34
N ILE A 12 -0.34 20.32 -11.07
CA ILE A 12 0.08 19.51 -9.93
C ILE A 12 -1.03 18.50 -9.66
N PRO A 13 -0.73 17.18 -9.66
CA PRO A 13 -1.70 16.16 -9.28
C PRO A 13 -2.20 16.41 -7.85
N THR A 14 -3.51 16.33 -7.65
CA THR A 14 -4.15 16.45 -6.32
C THR A 14 -4.34 15.09 -5.64
N THR A 15 -3.92 14.03 -6.29
CA THR A 15 -3.99 12.65 -5.79
C THR A 15 -2.81 12.35 -4.87
N VAL A 16 -3.06 11.55 -3.84
CA VAL A 16 -2.07 11.17 -2.82
C VAL A 16 -1.77 9.68 -2.94
N LYS A 17 -0.50 9.34 -2.91
CA LYS A 17 0.01 7.98 -2.81
C LYS A 17 0.52 7.76 -1.40
N MET A 18 -0.14 6.88 -0.66
CA MET A 18 0.12 6.69 0.75
C MET A 18 0.31 5.21 1.09
N MET A 19 1.15 4.93 2.06
CA MET A 19 1.20 3.63 2.72
C MET A 19 0.87 3.79 4.19
N ILE A 20 -0.04 2.93 4.69
CA ILE A 20 -0.37 2.82 6.12
C ILE A 20 0.12 1.46 6.59
N TYR A 21 1.02 1.44 7.57
CA TYR A 21 1.51 0.19 8.14
C TYR A 21 1.36 0.16 9.67
N GLY A 22 1.36 -1.03 10.23
CA GLY A 22 1.19 -1.23 11.67
C GLY A 22 0.83 -2.67 12.01
N GLN A 23 0.68 -2.95 13.30
CA GLN A 23 0.33 -4.29 13.79
C GLN A 23 -1.04 -4.75 13.26
N ALA A 24 -1.26 -6.07 13.17
CA ALA A 24 -2.56 -6.62 12.85
C ALA A 24 -3.64 -6.16 13.85
N GLY A 25 -4.87 -5.95 13.39
CA GLY A 25 -5.97 -5.50 14.23
C GLY A 25 -6.00 -4.01 14.59
N MET A 26 -5.04 -3.21 14.13
CA MET A 26 -4.99 -1.76 14.43
C MET A 26 -6.01 -0.93 13.64
N GLY A 27 -6.72 -1.49 12.67
CA GLY A 27 -7.72 -0.78 11.86
C GLY A 27 -7.16 -0.11 10.61
N LYS A 28 -6.02 -0.58 10.09
CA LYS A 28 -5.42 -0.05 8.85
C LYS A 28 -6.37 -0.08 7.66
N SER A 29 -7.00 -1.23 7.42
CA SER A 29 -7.99 -1.40 6.34
C SER A 29 -9.18 -0.45 6.51
N THR A 30 -9.69 -0.29 7.74
CA THR A 30 -10.79 0.63 8.04
C THR A 30 -10.43 2.07 7.70
N VAL A 31 -9.23 2.50 8.07
CA VAL A 31 -8.73 3.85 7.72
C VAL A 31 -8.55 4.00 6.22
N ALA A 32 -7.93 3.03 5.56
CA ALA A 32 -7.71 3.07 4.11
C ALA A 32 -9.03 3.15 3.33
N LEU A 33 -10.04 2.40 3.76
CA LEU A 33 -11.37 2.36 3.12
C LEU A 33 -12.28 3.54 3.49
N SER A 34 -11.87 4.42 4.40
CA SER A 34 -12.56 5.70 4.65
C SER A 34 -12.24 6.77 3.60
N ALA A 35 -11.34 6.49 2.68
CA ALA A 35 -11.01 7.36 1.56
C ALA A 35 -12.20 7.51 0.57
N PRO A 36 -12.24 8.58 -0.24
CA PRO A 36 -13.36 8.82 -1.15
C PRO A 36 -13.45 7.76 -2.25
N LYS A 37 -14.64 7.19 -2.44
CA LYS A 37 -14.99 6.21 -3.49
C LYS A 37 -13.92 5.12 -3.68
N PRO A 38 -13.62 4.31 -2.66
CA PRO A 38 -12.56 3.33 -2.72
C PRO A 38 -12.97 2.10 -3.54
N LEU A 39 -12.01 1.58 -4.34
CA LEU A 39 -12.01 0.20 -4.83
C LEU A 39 -10.98 -0.57 -4.03
N LEU A 40 -11.39 -1.66 -3.40
CA LEU A 40 -10.50 -2.52 -2.63
C LEU A 40 -9.95 -3.67 -3.50
N LEU A 41 -8.64 -3.78 -3.58
CA LEU A 41 -7.97 -4.99 -4.05
C LEU A 41 -7.60 -5.83 -2.81
N ASP A 42 -8.44 -6.82 -2.50
CA ASP A 42 -8.32 -7.66 -1.30
C ASP A 42 -7.46 -8.90 -1.59
N PHE A 43 -6.18 -8.82 -1.21
CA PHE A 43 -5.20 -9.89 -1.38
C PHE A 43 -5.18 -10.89 -0.23
N ASP A 44 -5.70 -10.55 0.96
CA ASP A 44 -5.60 -11.40 2.13
C ASP A 44 -6.96 -11.91 2.65
N ASN A 45 -8.01 -11.74 1.84
CA ASN A 45 -9.40 -12.04 2.22
C ASN A 45 -9.83 -11.31 3.51
N GLY A 46 -9.37 -10.06 3.66
CA GLY A 46 -9.61 -9.24 4.84
C GLY A 46 -11.07 -8.83 5.00
N VAL A 47 -11.83 -8.72 3.91
CA VAL A 47 -13.25 -8.34 3.87
C VAL A 47 -14.10 -9.15 4.87
N LYS A 48 -13.90 -10.46 4.96
CA LYS A 48 -14.65 -11.33 5.89
C LYS A 48 -14.44 -11.01 7.38
N ARG A 49 -13.43 -10.23 7.72
CA ARG A 49 -13.09 -9.80 9.08
C ARG A 49 -13.56 -8.39 9.40
N MET A 50 -14.12 -7.69 8.42
CA MET A 50 -14.57 -6.32 8.55
C MET A 50 -16.06 -6.25 8.94
N ASN A 51 -16.46 -5.16 9.59
CA ASN A 51 -17.87 -4.92 9.88
C ASN A 51 -18.62 -4.65 8.56
N MET A 52 -19.73 -5.36 8.32
CA MET A 52 -20.56 -5.22 7.12
C MET A 52 -21.00 -3.78 6.87
N ALA A 53 -21.30 -3.01 7.91
CA ALA A 53 -21.69 -1.61 7.78
C ALA A 53 -20.59 -0.73 7.13
N HIS A 54 -19.31 -1.12 7.22
CA HIS A 54 -18.21 -0.43 6.54
C HIS A 54 -18.06 -0.86 5.08
N LEU A 55 -18.68 -1.98 4.68
CA LEU A 55 -18.50 -2.57 3.34
C LEU A 55 -19.65 -2.26 2.37
N GLU A 56 -20.80 -1.78 2.87
CA GLU A 56 -22.02 -1.57 2.05
C GLU A 56 -21.79 -0.71 0.79
N ASN A 57 -20.83 0.20 0.82
CA ASN A 57 -20.54 1.12 -0.29
C ASN A 57 -19.11 0.95 -0.83
N ILE A 58 -18.50 -0.22 -0.64
CA ILE A 58 -17.14 -0.49 -1.06
C ILE A 58 -17.12 -1.62 -2.06
N ASP A 59 -16.78 -1.30 -3.30
CA ASP A 59 -16.55 -2.31 -4.32
C ASP A 59 -15.20 -3.00 -4.06
N THR A 60 -15.19 -4.33 -4.21
CA THR A 60 -14.05 -5.15 -3.84
C THR A 60 -13.73 -6.17 -4.92
N VAL A 61 -12.47 -6.23 -5.30
CA VAL A 61 -11.89 -7.34 -6.07
C VAL A 61 -11.25 -8.32 -5.08
N GLN A 62 -11.86 -9.49 -4.88
CA GLN A 62 -11.22 -10.58 -4.16
C GLN A 62 -10.18 -11.21 -5.07
N VAL A 63 -8.91 -10.91 -4.83
CA VAL A 63 -7.81 -11.40 -5.66
C VAL A 63 -7.55 -12.87 -5.33
N THR A 64 -7.71 -13.72 -6.33
CA THR A 64 -7.44 -15.17 -6.25
C THR A 64 -6.23 -15.57 -7.07
N SER A 65 -5.87 -14.75 -8.06
CA SER A 65 -4.71 -14.93 -8.91
C SER A 65 -4.13 -13.57 -9.32
N TRP A 66 -2.89 -13.56 -9.79
CA TRP A 66 -2.29 -12.33 -10.33
C TRP A 66 -3.00 -11.84 -11.60
N ASN A 67 -3.63 -12.75 -12.35
CA ASN A 67 -4.40 -12.40 -13.53
C ASN A 67 -5.63 -11.52 -13.20
N ASP A 68 -6.25 -11.71 -12.03
CA ASP A 68 -7.39 -10.88 -11.59
C ASP A 68 -6.98 -9.42 -11.51
N VAL A 69 -5.76 -9.16 -11.01
CA VAL A 69 -5.19 -7.80 -10.91
C VAL A 69 -4.96 -7.21 -12.30
N GLN A 70 -4.42 -8.02 -13.22
CA GLN A 70 -4.19 -7.57 -14.60
C GLN A 70 -5.50 -7.27 -15.33
N GLN A 71 -6.55 -8.03 -15.06
CA GLN A 71 -7.89 -7.83 -15.65
C GLN A 71 -8.53 -6.55 -15.11
N VAL A 72 -8.57 -6.35 -13.78
CA VAL A 72 -9.22 -5.16 -13.20
C VAL A 72 -8.57 -3.86 -13.66
N LEU A 73 -7.28 -3.85 -13.95
CA LEU A 73 -6.59 -2.68 -14.50
C LEU A 73 -7.00 -2.35 -15.96
N GLN A 74 -7.70 -3.25 -16.65
CA GLN A 74 -8.27 -3.04 -17.99
C GLN A 74 -9.75 -2.60 -17.94
N GLU A 75 -10.37 -2.66 -16.77
CA GLU A 75 -11.76 -2.23 -16.59
C GLU A 75 -11.89 -0.70 -16.52
N ASP A 76 -13.13 -0.21 -16.68
CA ASP A 76 -13.42 1.21 -16.44
C ASP A 76 -13.41 1.53 -14.95
N LEU A 77 -12.33 2.15 -14.49
CA LEU A 77 -12.15 2.57 -13.11
C LEU A 77 -12.63 4.02 -12.85
N SER A 78 -13.33 4.66 -13.78
CA SER A 78 -13.73 6.07 -13.67
C SER A 78 -14.63 6.37 -12.47
N ALA A 79 -15.41 5.39 -12.01
CA ALA A 79 -16.28 5.51 -10.83
C ALA A 79 -15.50 5.67 -9.50
N TYR A 80 -14.24 5.25 -9.44
CA TYR A 80 -13.43 5.23 -8.24
C TYR A 80 -12.46 6.40 -8.18
N GLN A 81 -12.30 6.97 -6.99
CA GLN A 81 -11.31 8.02 -6.72
C GLN A 81 -10.07 7.48 -6.01
N THR A 82 -10.21 6.35 -5.33
CA THR A 82 -9.14 5.71 -4.56
C THR A 82 -9.02 4.23 -4.91
N ILE A 83 -7.79 3.74 -5.05
CA ILE A 83 -7.49 2.30 -5.08
C ILE A 83 -6.79 1.93 -3.79
N VAL A 84 -7.32 0.94 -3.07
CA VAL A 84 -6.75 0.41 -1.83
C VAL A 84 -6.17 -0.98 -2.10
N VAL A 85 -4.90 -1.19 -1.79
CA VAL A 85 -4.21 -2.48 -1.90
C VAL A 85 -4.01 -3.06 -0.50
N ASP A 86 -4.76 -4.08 -0.16
CA ASP A 86 -4.74 -4.71 1.16
C ASP A 86 -4.45 -6.22 1.09
N THR A 87 -3.26 -6.67 1.40
CA THR A 87 -2.06 -5.93 1.79
C THR A 87 -0.98 -6.00 0.70
N ILE A 88 -0.09 -5.01 0.67
CA ILE A 88 1.01 -4.99 -0.31
C ILE A 88 1.98 -6.17 -0.12
N GLY A 89 2.15 -6.66 1.11
CA GLY A 89 2.93 -7.88 1.37
C GLY A 89 2.31 -9.11 0.71
N LYS A 90 0.98 -9.25 0.80
CA LYS A 90 0.25 -10.33 0.10
C LYS A 90 0.29 -10.16 -1.42
N MET A 91 0.17 -8.94 -1.92
CA MET A 91 0.38 -8.66 -3.35
C MET A 91 1.74 -9.21 -3.82
N MET A 92 2.80 -9.05 -3.05
CA MET A 92 4.12 -9.63 -3.35
C MET A 92 4.07 -11.16 -3.41
N ASP A 93 3.36 -11.83 -2.50
CA ASP A 93 3.21 -13.30 -2.51
C ASP A 93 2.51 -13.78 -3.80
N PHE A 94 1.50 -13.05 -4.29
CA PHE A 94 0.84 -13.35 -5.57
C PHE A 94 1.78 -13.18 -6.76
N ILE A 95 2.61 -12.15 -6.77
CA ILE A 95 3.64 -11.96 -7.80
C ILE A 95 4.66 -13.10 -7.78
N ILE A 96 5.12 -13.52 -6.60
CA ILE A 96 6.03 -14.64 -6.43
C ILE A 96 5.41 -15.91 -7.00
N THR A 97 4.16 -16.21 -6.63
CA THR A 97 3.44 -17.39 -7.13
C THR A 97 3.26 -17.32 -8.65
N TYR A 98 2.94 -16.18 -9.20
CA TYR A 98 2.81 -15.97 -10.64
C TYR A 98 4.12 -16.23 -11.40
N LYS A 99 5.28 -15.80 -10.86
CA LYS A 99 6.59 -15.97 -11.50
C LYS A 99 7.21 -17.35 -11.26
N CYS A 100 6.96 -17.97 -10.12
CA CYS A 100 7.67 -19.16 -9.66
C CYS A 100 6.77 -20.38 -9.47
N GLY A 101 5.43 -20.22 -9.52
CA GLY A 101 4.51 -21.30 -9.15
C GLY A 101 4.66 -21.66 -7.66
N SER A 102 4.67 -22.94 -7.35
CA SER A 102 4.80 -23.47 -5.99
C SER A 102 6.24 -23.57 -5.47
N ARG A 103 7.25 -23.32 -6.33
CA ARG A 103 8.65 -23.42 -5.92
C ARG A 103 9.14 -22.16 -5.21
N GLN A 104 10.12 -22.29 -4.34
CA GLN A 104 10.80 -21.15 -3.74
C GLN A 104 11.56 -20.34 -4.81
N PRO A 105 11.54 -19.00 -4.75
CA PRO A 105 12.30 -18.16 -5.65
C PRO A 105 13.80 -18.39 -5.53
N SER A 106 14.47 -18.59 -6.65
CA SER A 106 15.93 -18.57 -6.73
C SER A 106 16.45 -17.13 -6.83
N ILE A 107 17.75 -16.91 -6.68
CA ILE A 107 18.37 -15.59 -6.83
C ILE A 107 18.03 -14.96 -8.18
N ARG A 108 17.94 -15.75 -9.26
CA ARG A 108 17.63 -15.27 -10.61
C ARG A 108 16.19 -14.81 -10.76
N ASP A 109 15.25 -15.41 -10.04
CA ASP A 109 13.82 -15.07 -10.12
C ASP A 109 13.51 -13.68 -9.56
N TRP A 110 14.29 -13.23 -8.59
CA TRP A 110 14.07 -11.94 -7.92
C TRP A 110 14.15 -10.75 -8.86
N SER A 111 14.90 -10.84 -9.96
CA SER A 111 14.90 -9.76 -10.97
C SER A 111 13.51 -9.59 -11.59
N GLY A 112 12.90 -10.70 -12.02
CA GLY A 112 11.56 -10.70 -12.61
C GLY A 112 10.46 -10.33 -11.61
N ILE A 113 10.56 -10.83 -10.37
CA ILE A 113 9.61 -10.50 -9.28
C ILE A 113 9.64 -9.01 -8.97
N ASN A 114 10.83 -8.42 -8.79
CA ASN A 114 10.98 -7.00 -8.51
C ASN A 114 10.53 -6.12 -9.69
N ALA A 115 10.77 -6.56 -10.94
CA ALA A 115 10.30 -5.87 -12.12
C ALA A 115 8.76 -5.82 -12.18
N GLU A 116 8.09 -6.94 -11.89
CA GLU A 116 6.62 -7.02 -11.84
C GLU A 116 6.05 -6.14 -10.71
N PHE A 117 6.65 -6.19 -9.52
CA PHE A 117 6.26 -5.33 -8.40
C PHE A 117 6.38 -3.85 -8.76
N SER A 118 7.51 -3.45 -9.33
CA SER A 118 7.73 -2.05 -9.75
C SER A 118 6.80 -1.65 -10.90
N TRP A 119 6.50 -2.56 -11.82
CA TRP A 119 5.51 -2.31 -12.86
C TRP A 119 4.14 -2.03 -12.26
N MET A 120 3.68 -2.87 -11.33
CA MET A 120 2.37 -2.73 -10.69
C MET A 120 2.26 -1.41 -9.91
N THR A 121 3.25 -1.09 -9.08
CA THR A 121 3.23 0.14 -8.27
C THR A 121 3.23 1.40 -9.15
N ARG A 122 3.99 1.40 -10.25
CA ARG A 122 4.00 2.50 -11.22
C ARG A 122 2.68 2.60 -12.00
N THR A 123 2.12 1.47 -12.41
CA THR A 123 0.82 1.43 -13.10
C THR A 123 -0.25 2.05 -12.22
N LEU A 124 -0.37 1.62 -10.97
CA LEU A 124 -1.30 2.24 -10.00
C LEU A 124 -1.02 3.73 -9.85
N SER A 125 0.24 4.11 -9.70
CA SER A 125 0.64 5.52 -9.55
C SER A 125 0.28 6.40 -10.76
N SER A 126 0.13 5.82 -11.94
CA SER A 126 -0.23 6.54 -13.17
C SER A 126 -1.73 6.74 -13.37
N LEU A 127 -2.58 6.11 -12.56
CA LEU A 127 -4.05 6.15 -12.73
C LEU A 127 -4.71 7.49 -12.41
N ASN A 128 -3.96 8.50 -11.96
CA ASN A 128 -4.49 9.78 -11.48
C ASN A 128 -5.60 9.60 -10.42
N LYS A 129 -5.37 8.69 -9.47
CA LYS A 129 -6.23 8.35 -8.34
C LYS A 129 -5.42 8.37 -7.06
N HIS A 130 -6.10 8.50 -5.91
CA HIS A 130 -5.45 8.20 -4.64
C HIS A 130 -5.09 6.72 -4.60
N ILE A 131 -3.88 6.40 -4.17
CA ILE A 131 -3.44 5.01 -3.98
C ILE A 131 -3.06 4.83 -2.52
N ILE A 132 -3.71 3.88 -1.86
CA ILE A 132 -3.43 3.57 -0.46
C ILE A 132 -2.97 2.11 -0.36
N PHE A 133 -1.72 1.93 0.01
CA PHE A 133 -1.17 0.62 0.33
C PHE A 133 -1.32 0.35 1.82
N VAL A 134 -1.83 -0.82 2.17
CA VAL A 134 -1.87 -1.32 3.53
C VAL A 134 -0.74 -2.34 3.71
N ALA A 135 0.06 -2.19 4.77
CA ALA A 135 1.13 -3.12 5.09
C ALA A 135 1.08 -3.57 6.56
N HIS A 136 1.55 -4.78 6.85
CA HIS A 136 1.90 -5.16 8.21
C HIS A 136 3.18 -4.45 8.62
N ARG A 137 3.44 -4.37 9.92
CA ARG A 137 4.72 -3.89 10.43
C ARG A 137 5.72 -5.03 10.56
N ASP A 138 6.97 -4.70 10.36
CA ASP A 138 8.15 -5.48 10.70
C ASP A 138 9.09 -4.61 11.55
N THR A 139 10.25 -5.12 11.91
CA THR A 139 11.24 -4.42 12.68
C THR A 139 12.61 -4.46 11.99
N ARG A 140 13.34 -3.36 12.07
CA ARG A 140 14.73 -3.25 11.62
C ARG A 140 15.62 -2.84 12.80
N LYS A 141 16.78 -3.46 12.95
CA LYS A 141 17.79 -3.04 13.90
C LYS A 141 18.62 -1.90 13.33
N GLU A 142 18.76 -0.82 14.09
CA GLU A 142 19.62 0.33 13.80
C GLU A 142 20.51 0.59 15.04
N GLY A 143 21.69 -0.03 15.06
CA GLY A 143 22.50 -0.07 16.26
C GLY A 143 21.79 -0.82 17.40
N ASP A 144 21.62 -0.17 18.54
CA ASP A 144 20.91 -0.71 19.70
C ASP A 144 19.38 -0.52 19.60
N ASP A 145 18.92 0.34 18.71
CA ASP A 145 17.50 0.64 18.55
C ASP A 145 16.78 -0.38 17.64
N THR A 146 15.46 -0.48 17.85
CA THR A 146 14.56 -1.27 17.01
C THR A 146 13.53 -0.33 16.41
N VAL A 147 13.56 -0.21 15.08
CA VAL A 147 12.67 0.66 14.31
C VAL A 147 11.56 -0.16 13.66
N PHE A 148 10.32 0.31 13.75
CA PHE A 148 9.19 -0.28 13.04
C PHE A 148 9.19 0.19 11.58
N ILE A 149 9.05 -0.77 10.67
CA ILE A 149 9.03 -0.56 9.22
C ILE A 149 7.87 -1.33 8.59
N PRO A 150 7.44 -1.00 7.37
CA PRO A 150 6.55 -1.87 6.61
C PRO A 150 7.17 -3.24 6.35
N ALA A 151 6.36 -4.31 6.50
CA ALA A 151 6.77 -5.69 6.26
C ALA A 151 6.91 -5.95 4.75
N LEU A 152 7.99 -5.45 4.18
CA LEU A 152 8.40 -5.63 2.79
C LEU A 152 9.89 -5.95 2.75
N ARG A 153 10.30 -6.69 1.71
CA ARG A 153 11.73 -6.88 1.46
C ARG A 153 12.38 -5.52 1.16
N GLU A 154 13.59 -5.33 1.64
CA GLU A 154 14.32 -4.05 1.56
C GLU A 154 14.30 -3.43 0.16
N LYS A 155 14.59 -4.22 -0.89
CA LYS A 155 14.58 -3.72 -2.27
C LYS A 155 13.20 -3.25 -2.72
N SER A 156 12.13 -3.96 -2.34
CA SER A 156 10.74 -3.58 -2.67
C SER A 156 10.30 -2.37 -1.87
N TYR A 157 10.68 -2.31 -0.59
CA TYR A 157 10.45 -1.15 0.27
C TYR A 157 11.11 0.10 -0.29
N ASN A 158 12.41 0.04 -0.59
CA ASN A 158 13.16 1.17 -1.14
C ASN A 158 12.59 1.63 -2.49
N SER A 159 12.10 0.69 -3.31
CA SER A 159 11.48 1.05 -4.59
C SER A 159 10.17 1.80 -4.41
N ILE A 160 9.29 1.36 -3.51
CA ILE A 160 7.97 1.97 -3.36
C ILE A 160 8.00 3.26 -2.55
N VAL A 161 8.84 3.34 -1.50
CA VAL A 161 8.86 4.51 -0.61
C VAL A 161 9.24 5.81 -1.33
N THR A 162 10.02 5.69 -2.40
CA THR A 162 10.38 6.85 -3.24
C THR A 162 9.19 7.41 -4.02
N GLU A 163 8.20 6.57 -4.31
CA GLU A 163 6.99 6.93 -5.06
C GLU A 163 5.83 7.40 -4.17
N LEU A 164 5.92 7.17 -2.85
CA LEU A 164 4.90 7.61 -1.90
C LEU A 164 5.03 9.10 -1.59
N ASP A 165 3.89 9.76 -1.41
CA ASP A 165 3.80 11.09 -0.81
C ASP A 165 3.83 10.97 0.72
N LEU A 166 3.14 9.97 1.28
CA LEU A 166 3.01 9.76 2.72
C LEU A 166 3.30 8.31 3.13
N LEU A 167 4.04 8.13 4.22
CA LEU A 167 4.23 6.85 4.88
C LEU A 167 3.82 6.99 6.35
N GLY A 168 2.73 6.34 6.75
CA GLY A 168 2.15 6.47 8.09
C GLY A 168 2.24 5.21 8.93
N TYR A 169 2.77 5.31 10.14
CA TYR A 169 2.76 4.27 11.15
C TYR A 169 1.50 4.38 12.02
N LEU A 170 0.64 3.36 11.96
CA LEU A 170 -0.58 3.27 12.76
C LEU A 170 -0.34 2.43 14.01
N GLU A 171 -0.52 3.04 15.17
CA GLU A 171 -0.38 2.38 16.47
C GLU A 171 -1.51 2.75 17.44
N MET A 172 -1.61 1.98 18.54
CA MET A 172 -2.45 2.30 19.67
C MET A 172 -1.60 3.00 20.73
N LYS A 173 -2.00 4.20 21.11
CA LYS A 173 -1.40 4.95 22.25
C LYS A 173 -2.38 5.04 23.39
N SER A 174 -1.88 4.91 24.61
CA SER A 174 -2.65 5.19 25.83
C SER A 174 -2.29 6.59 26.33
N GLU A 175 -3.25 7.50 26.28
CA GLU A 175 -3.11 8.85 26.81
C GLU A 175 -4.12 9.08 27.93
N ARG A 176 -3.62 9.31 29.14
CA ARG A 176 -4.46 9.53 30.34
C ARG A 176 -5.51 8.43 30.56
N GLY A 177 -5.15 7.16 30.30
CA GLY A 177 -6.04 6.00 30.44
C GLY A 177 -7.01 5.80 29.26
N VAL A 178 -7.00 6.66 28.26
CA VAL A 178 -7.81 6.50 27.05
C VAL A 178 -6.95 5.91 25.93
N GLN A 179 -7.43 4.82 25.33
CA GLN A 179 -6.79 4.20 24.17
C GLN A 179 -7.18 4.97 22.90
N ARG A 180 -6.18 5.44 22.16
CA ARG A 180 -6.37 6.14 20.89
C ARG A 180 -5.53 5.49 19.78
N ARG A 181 -6.11 5.36 18.59
CA ARG A 181 -5.36 5.02 17.38
C ARG A 181 -4.79 6.29 16.79
N THR A 182 -3.48 6.29 16.54
CA THR A 182 -2.76 7.43 15.98
C THR A 182 -1.95 7.00 14.77
N ILE A 183 -1.89 7.84 13.75
CA ILE A 183 -1.00 7.68 12.61
C ILE A 183 0.10 8.72 12.73
N THR A 184 1.35 8.28 12.68
CA THR A 184 2.53 9.14 12.69
C THR A 184 3.16 9.09 11.30
N PHE A 185 3.25 10.23 10.62
CA PHE A 185 3.86 10.35 9.29
C PHE A 185 5.33 10.74 9.35
N ASP A 186 5.75 11.41 10.42
CA ASP A 186 7.15 11.77 10.59
C ASP A 186 8.00 10.55 10.97
N PRO A 187 9.23 10.43 10.45
CA PRO A 187 10.16 9.43 10.92
C PRO A 187 10.57 9.75 12.36
N THR A 188 10.65 8.74 13.20
CA THR A 188 11.07 8.85 14.59
C THR A 188 12.14 7.79 14.90
N SER A 189 12.73 7.82 16.10
CA SER A 189 13.64 6.74 16.55
C SER A 189 12.93 5.37 16.65
N ARG A 190 11.61 5.31 16.54
CA ARG A 190 10.81 4.08 16.67
C ARG A 190 10.15 3.61 15.38
N ASN A 191 9.98 4.48 14.39
CA ASN A 191 9.26 4.16 13.16
C ASN A 191 9.78 4.95 11.96
N ASP A 192 9.76 4.30 10.79
CA ASP A 192 9.90 4.98 9.52
C ASP A 192 8.64 5.81 9.23
N GLY A 193 8.83 6.91 8.51
CA GLY A 193 7.76 7.80 8.09
C GLY A 193 8.17 8.62 6.87
N LYS A 194 7.17 9.24 6.23
CA LYS A 194 7.39 10.19 5.13
C LYS A 194 6.22 11.18 5.11
N ASN A 195 6.56 12.44 5.02
CA ASN A 195 5.61 13.56 4.99
C ASN A 195 6.08 14.62 3.98
#